data_f23446230b26f29fe2f7b980aef7f5e4
#
_entry.id   f23446230b26f29fe2f7b980aef7f5e4
#
_cell.length_a   1.000
_cell.length_b   1.000
_cell.length_c   1.000
_cell.angle_alpha   90.00
_cell.angle_beta   90.00
_cell.angle_gamma   90.00
#
_symmetry.space_group_name_H-M   'P 1'
#
loop_
_entity.id
_entity.type
_entity.pdbx_description
1 polymer ?
#
loop_
_entity_poly.entity_id
_entity_poly.type
_entity_poly.pdbx_seq_one_letter_code
_entity_poly.pdbx_strand_id
1 'polypeptide(L)'
;MLLQRGRHSSGQMGKDEFYMAVIIDGKAVSAKVRGEVAEETARLKEKGIVPGLAVIIVGNDPASRVYVNNKKKACAQVGIYSEEFALPEDTTQDELLALVASLNGRSDINGILCQLPLPAHIEDKAVIEAISPLKDVDAFHAANVGHIMIGDYTFLPCTPAGVMELLHAAGVSVAGKSCVVVGRSNIVGKPMAMLLLHENGTVTICHSRTENLKEVCARADILVAAVGRAKFITADMVKPGAAVIDVGMNRDENGKLCGDVDFDEVSKVAGYITPVPGGVGPMTISMLLKNTVRAAELQNALLI
;
A
#
# COMPACT_ATOMS: atom_id res chain seq x y z
N MET A 1 24.90 -25.32 -35.11
CA MET A 1 24.78 -26.75 -34.82
C MET A 1 23.50 -26.93 -34.01
N LEU A 2 22.49 -27.41 -34.70
CA LEU A 2 21.20 -28.02 -34.38
C LEU A 2 20.49 -27.73 -33.04
N LEU A 3 19.44 -26.92 -33.16
CA LEU A 3 18.28 -26.83 -32.27
C LEU A 3 17.49 -28.15 -32.32
N GLN A 4 17.38 -28.86 -31.22
CA GLN A 4 16.37 -29.92 -31.05
C GLN A 4 15.10 -29.33 -30.49
N ARG A 5 14.07 -29.24 -31.33
CA ARG A 5 12.67 -29.04 -30.94
C ARG A 5 12.13 -30.35 -30.37
N GLY A 6 11.92 -30.40 -29.05
CA GLY A 6 11.13 -31.46 -28.42
C GLY A 6 9.63 -31.28 -28.72
N ARG A 7 9.03 -32.21 -29.44
CA ARG A 7 7.57 -32.35 -29.62
C ARG A 7 6.96 -32.78 -28.31
N HIS A 8 6.09 -31.98 -27.71
CA HIS A 8 5.25 -32.42 -26.62
C HIS A 8 4.08 -33.22 -27.17
N SER A 9 4.03 -34.49 -26.78
CA SER A 9 2.92 -35.40 -26.99
C SER A 9 1.76 -34.95 -26.10
N SER A 10 0.54 -34.94 -26.69
CA SER A 10 -0.73 -34.80 -26.00
C SER A 10 -0.99 -36.03 -25.12
N GLY A 11 -0.52 -35.98 -23.88
CA GLY A 11 -0.88 -36.94 -22.83
C GLY A 11 -1.96 -36.31 -21.95
N GLN A 12 -3.02 -37.08 -21.64
CA GLN A 12 -4.05 -36.74 -20.67
C GLN A 12 -3.40 -36.29 -19.34
N MET A 13 -3.61 -35.03 -18.99
CA MET A 13 -3.19 -34.51 -17.69
C MET A 13 -4.05 -35.16 -16.60
N GLY A 14 -3.40 -35.88 -15.70
CA GLY A 14 -4.00 -36.46 -14.51
C GLY A 14 -4.56 -35.35 -13.60
N LYS A 15 -5.75 -35.61 -13.07
CA LYS A 15 -6.52 -34.72 -12.20
C LYS A 15 -5.99 -34.72 -10.78
N ASP A 16 -4.76 -34.39 -10.47
CA ASP A 16 -4.30 -34.23 -9.06
C ASP A 16 -2.87 -33.63 -8.96
N GLU A 17 -2.51 -32.67 -9.82
CA GLU A 17 -1.41 -31.78 -9.45
C GLU A 17 -1.97 -30.68 -8.53
N PHE A 18 -1.65 -30.74 -7.25
CA PHE A 18 -1.89 -29.65 -6.28
C PHE A 18 -1.11 -28.40 -6.73
N TYR A 19 -1.80 -27.53 -7.45
CA TYR A 19 -1.24 -26.25 -7.89
C TYR A 19 -1.24 -25.32 -6.68
N MET A 20 -0.07 -25.18 -6.02
CA MET A 20 0.09 -24.16 -4.98
C MET A 20 0.36 -22.82 -5.62
N ALA A 21 -0.31 -21.78 -5.15
CA ALA A 21 -0.12 -20.42 -5.63
C ALA A 21 1.33 -19.97 -5.50
N VAL A 22 1.81 -19.19 -6.45
CA VAL A 22 3.08 -18.46 -6.34
C VAL A 22 2.94 -17.41 -5.23
N ILE A 23 3.79 -17.51 -4.22
CA ILE A 23 3.80 -16.55 -3.11
C ILE A 23 4.48 -15.26 -3.57
N ILE A 24 3.75 -14.14 -3.48
CA ILE A 24 4.32 -12.81 -3.75
C ILE A 24 5.01 -12.31 -2.48
N ASP A 25 6.33 -12.45 -2.42
CA ASP A 25 7.13 -12.05 -1.25
C ASP A 25 7.29 -10.53 -1.17
N GLY A 26 6.41 -9.88 -0.40
CA GLY A 26 6.45 -8.44 -0.20
C GLY A 26 7.68 -7.96 0.56
N LYS A 27 8.34 -8.81 1.35
CA LYS A 27 9.60 -8.44 2.01
C LYS A 27 10.73 -8.30 0.99
N ALA A 28 10.82 -9.25 0.05
CA ALA A 28 11.83 -9.20 -1.01
C ALA A 28 11.62 -7.98 -1.93
N VAL A 29 10.38 -7.73 -2.37
CA VAL A 29 10.05 -6.55 -3.20
C VAL A 29 10.32 -5.25 -2.43
N SER A 30 9.91 -5.17 -1.16
CA SER A 30 10.17 -4.02 -0.28
C SER A 30 11.67 -3.74 -0.12
N ALA A 31 12.49 -4.78 0.02
CA ALA A 31 13.96 -4.62 0.12
C ALA A 31 14.56 -4.03 -1.16
N LYS A 32 14.08 -4.47 -2.33
CA LYS A 32 14.50 -3.90 -3.62
C LYS A 32 14.13 -2.42 -3.73
N VAL A 33 12.87 -2.06 -3.46
CA VAL A 33 12.40 -0.66 -3.53
C VAL A 33 13.16 0.23 -2.54
N ARG A 34 13.47 -0.26 -1.32
CA ARG A 34 14.29 0.49 -0.36
C ARG A 34 15.73 0.69 -0.85
N GLY A 35 16.30 -0.28 -1.57
CA GLY A 35 17.59 -0.12 -2.21
C GLY A 35 17.59 1.03 -3.23
N GLU A 36 16.58 1.07 -4.11
CA GLU A 36 16.39 2.14 -5.09
C GLU A 36 16.20 3.52 -4.41
N VAL A 37 15.39 3.58 -3.34
CA VAL A 37 15.19 4.80 -2.54
C VAL A 37 16.49 5.25 -1.86
N ALA A 38 17.31 4.34 -1.36
CA ALA A 38 18.59 4.68 -0.73
C ALA A 38 19.58 5.30 -1.75
N GLU A 39 19.65 4.75 -2.96
CA GLU A 39 20.47 5.30 -4.06
C GLU A 39 20.00 6.70 -4.46
N GLU A 40 18.67 6.91 -4.55
CA GLU A 40 18.10 8.22 -4.91
C GLU A 40 18.31 9.25 -3.79
N THR A 41 18.16 8.84 -2.53
CA THR A 41 18.48 9.68 -1.36
C THR A 41 19.95 10.10 -1.36
N ALA A 42 20.86 9.18 -1.68
CA ALA A 42 22.29 9.50 -1.77
C ALA A 42 22.58 10.54 -2.86
N ARG A 43 21.97 10.39 -4.05
CA ARG A 43 22.09 11.36 -5.14
C ARG A 43 21.56 12.77 -4.78
N LEU A 44 20.45 12.84 -4.01
CA LEU A 44 19.94 14.12 -3.53
C LEU A 44 20.89 14.76 -2.51
N LYS A 45 21.47 13.96 -1.62
CA LYS A 45 22.46 14.46 -0.64
C LYS A 45 23.72 15.04 -1.29
N GLU A 46 24.19 14.46 -2.39
CA GLU A 46 25.30 15.03 -3.19
C GLU A 46 24.97 16.44 -3.72
N LYS A 47 23.68 16.73 -3.91
CA LYS A 47 23.16 18.06 -4.30
C LYS A 47 22.83 18.96 -3.10
N GLY A 48 23.14 18.54 -1.87
CA GLY A 48 22.82 19.27 -0.65
C GLY A 48 21.36 19.13 -0.18
N ILE A 49 20.58 18.23 -0.77
CA ILE A 49 19.17 17.99 -0.43
C ILE A 49 19.08 16.75 0.47
N VAL A 50 18.57 16.92 1.68
CA VAL A 50 18.32 15.82 2.62
C VAL A 50 16.82 15.65 2.75
N PRO A 51 16.21 14.58 2.18
CA PRO A 51 14.78 14.35 2.35
C PRO A 51 14.41 14.21 3.83
N GLY A 52 13.35 14.90 4.26
CA GLY A 52 12.90 14.95 5.66
C GLY A 52 11.43 14.52 5.80
N LEU A 53 11.16 13.65 6.77
CA LEU A 53 9.82 13.13 7.10
C LEU A 53 9.47 13.46 8.56
N ALA A 54 8.40 14.23 8.76
CA ALA A 54 7.75 14.37 10.06
C ALA A 54 6.71 13.25 10.25
N VAL A 55 6.79 12.55 11.37
CA VAL A 55 5.82 11.52 11.75
C VAL A 55 5.12 11.96 13.03
N ILE A 56 3.83 12.26 12.92
CA ILE A 56 3.00 12.67 14.06
C ILE A 56 2.23 11.44 14.56
N ILE A 57 2.22 11.24 15.87
CA ILE A 57 1.39 10.26 16.56
C ILE A 57 0.74 10.90 17.76
N VAL A 58 -0.57 10.72 17.93
CA VAL A 58 -1.35 11.20 19.08
C VAL A 58 -1.77 10.00 19.92
N GLY A 59 -1.47 10.04 21.20
CA GLY A 59 -1.73 8.94 22.12
C GLY A 59 -0.70 7.81 22.06
N ASN A 60 -1.03 6.69 22.71
CA ASN A 60 -0.12 5.56 22.93
C ASN A 60 -0.68 4.21 22.45
N ASP A 61 -1.46 4.21 21.36
CA ASP A 61 -1.90 2.94 20.79
C ASP A 61 -0.71 2.05 20.43
N PRO A 62 -0.62 0.83 21.00
CA PRO A 62 0.55 -0.04 20.81
C PRO A 62 0.78 -0.44 19.35
N ALA A 63 -0.29 -0.60 18.55
CA ALA A 63 -0.17 -0.95 17.14
C ALA A 63 0.42 0.22 16.35
N SER A 64 -0.08 1.43 16.54
CA SER A 64 0.44 2.67 15.94
C SER A 64 1.91 2.89 16.30
N ARG A 65 2.31 2.63 17.53
CA ARG A 65 3.72 2.73 17.98
C ARG A 65 4.65 1.79 17.22
N VAL A 66 4.24 0.56 16.99
CA VAL A 66 5.02 -0.40 16.20
C VAL A 66 5.22 0.12 14.77
N TYR A 67 4.17 0.67 14.15
CA TYR A 67 4.26 1.24 12.79
C TYR A 67 5.19 2.46 12.72
N VAL A 68 5.06 3.39 13.65
CA VAL A 68 5.94 4.57 13.74
C VAL A 68 7.39 4.16 13.91
N ASN A 69 7.69 3.23 14.82
CA ASN A 69 9.04 2.73 15.03
C ASN A 69 9.63 2.07 13.78
N ASN A 70 8.83 1.30 13.04
CA ASN A 70 9.27 0.67 11.79
C ASN A 70 9.54 1.70 10.69
N LYS A 71 8.72 2.76 10.58
CA LYS A 71 8.93 3.89 9.66
C LYS A 71 10.24 4.61 9.96
N LYS A 72 10.50 4.95 11.24
CA LYS A 72 11.75 5.59 11.67
C LYS A 72 12.99 4.76 11.32
N LYS A 73 12.96 3.46 11.64
CA LYS A 73 14.05 2.55 11.27
C LYS A 73 14.26 2.51 9.76
N ALA A 74 13.18 2.47 8.98
CA ALA A 74 13.26 2.44 7.53
C ALA A 74 13.82 3.76 6.96
N CYS A 75 13.44 4.93 7.49
CA CYS A 75 14.04 6.22 7.14
C CYS A 75 15.55 6.22 7.38
N ALA A 76 15.98 5.78 8.57
CA ALA A 76 17.41 5.71 8.90
C ALA A 76 18.19 4.79 7.95
N GLN A 77 17.62 3.64 7.55
CA GLN A 77 18.25 2.70 6.62
C GLN A 77 18.50 3.29 5.24
N VAL A 78 17.61 4.15 4.74
CA VAL A 78 17.73 4.76 3.41
C VAL A 78 18.30 6.18 3.45
N GLY A 79 18.63 6.69 4.64
CA GLY A 79 19.27 7.98 4.81
C GLY A 79 18.33 9.18 4.78
N ILE A 80 17.02 9.00 4.93
CA ILE A 80 16.02 10.05 5.11
C ILE A 80 16.08 10.57 6.55
N TYR A 81 16.10 11.90 6.73
CA TYR A 81 15.89 12.51 8.04
C TYR A 81 14.47 12.23 8.52
N SER A 82 14.30 11.82 9.77
CA SER A 82 12.98 11.57 10.32
C SER A 82 12.83 12.13 11.73
N GLU A 83 11.80 12.95 11.92
CA GLU A 83 11.46 13.53 13.21
C GLU A 83 10.08 13.04 13.69
N GLU A 84 10.02 12.58 14.91
CA GLU A 84 8.79 12.10 15.52
C GLU A 84 8.20 13.15 16.46
N PHE A 85 6.92 13.42 16.30
CA PHE A 85 6.10 14.26 17.16
C PHE A 85 5.09 13.38 17.91
N ALA A 86 5.49 12.94 19.09
CA ALA A 86 4.66 12.13 19.98
C ALA A 86 3.83 13.04 20.88
N LEU A 87 2.54 13.16 20.60
CA LEU A 87 1.63 14.02 21.33
C LEU A 87 0.81 13.21 22.35
N PRO A 88 0.44 13.81 23.48
CA PRO A 88 -0.47 13.20 24.45
C PRO A 88 -1.83 12.84 23.83
N GLU A 89 -2.55 11.90 24.43
CA GLU A 89 -3.86 11.47 23.96
C GLU A 89 -4.92 12.56 24.06
N ASP A 90 -4.79 13.46 25.02
CA ASP A 90 -5.65 14.62 25.27
C ASP A 90 -5.30 15.86 24.44
N THR A 91 -4.32 15.76 23.52
CA THR A 91 -3.99 16.84 22.59
C THR A 91 -5.22 17.29 21.84
N THR A 92 -5.49 18.59 21.87
CA THR A 92 -6.64 19.18 21.16
C THR A 92 -6.43 19.21 19.65
N GLN A 93 -7.53 19.29 18.91
CA GLN A 93 -7.46 19.47 17.45
C GLN A 93 -6.69 20.74 17.07
N ASP A 94 -6.89 21.85 17.77
CA ASP A 94 -6.23 23.12 17.46
C ASP A 94 -4.71 23.04 17.68
N GLU A 95 -4.25 22.36 18.72
CA GLU A 95 -2.81 22.12 18.96
C GLU A 95 -2.20 21.27 17.86
N LEU A 96 -2.89 20.20 17.42
CA LEU A 96 -2.43 19.36 16.33
C LEU A 96 -2.39 20.14 15.00
N LEU A 97 -3.42 20.93 14.69
CA LEU A 97 -3.45 21.76 13.49
C LEU A 97 -2.36 22.84 13.50
N ALA A 98 -2.05 23.43 14.67
CA ALA A 98 -0.94 24.38 14.82
C ALA A 98 0.42 23.72 14.56
N LEU A 99 0.62 22.47 15.04
CA LEU A 99 1.83 21.69 14.72
C LEU A 99 1.93 21.43 13.21
N VAL A 100 0.85 20.98 12.56
CA VAL A 100 0.83 20.72 11.10
C VAL A 100 1.15 22.01 10.33
N ALA A 101 0.58 23.14 10.72
CA ALA A 101 0.88 24.45 10.09
C ALA A 101 2.37 24.82 10.24
N SER A 102 2.96 24.60 11.40
CA SER A 102 4.39 24.80 11.62
C SER A 102 5.24 23.90 10.72
N LEU A 103 4.90 22.62 10.61
CA LEU A 103 5.62 21.65 9.76
C LEU A 103 5.47 21.95 8.27
N ASN A 104 4.33 22.47 7.85
CA ASN A 104 4.14 22.95 6.47
C ASN A 104 5.15 24.08 6.11
N GLY A 105 5.52 24.93 7.08
CA GLY A 105 6.48 26.02 6.88
C GLY A 105 7.95 25.59 6.93
N ARG A 106 8.28 24.39 7.38
CA ARG A 106 9.67 23.91 7.53
C ARG A 106 10.24 23.43 6.18
N SER A 107 11.37 23.96 5.78
CA SER A 107 12.07 23.56 4.53
C SER A 107 12.84 22.24 4.66
N ASP A 108 13.21 21.84 5.88
CA ASP A 108 13.90 20.58 6.17
C ASP A 108 12.94 19.37 6.33
N ILE A 109 11.61 19.61 6.30
CA ILE A 109 10.55 18.59 6.29
C ILE A 109 9.86 18.62 4.93
N ASN A 110 10.05 17.58 4.15
CA ASN A 110 9.46 17.43 2.82
C ASN A 110 8.17 16.60 2.82
N GLY A 111 8.02 15.69 3.78
CA GLY A 111 6.82 14.89 3.98
C GLY A 111 6.27 15.01 5.40
N ILE A 112 4.95 15.01 5.53
CA ILE A 112 4.24 14.97 6.82
C ILE A 112 3.33 13.76 6.79
N LEU A 113 3.43 12.92 7.83
CA LEU A 113 2.57 11.79 8.06
C LEU A 113 1.92 11.92 9.43
N CYS A 114 0.59 11.93 9.47
CA CYS A 114 -0.16 11.81 10.71
C CYS A 114 -0.68 10.37 10.85
N GLN A 115 -0.19 9.65 11.86
CA GLN A 115 -0.52 8.24 12.05
C GLN A 115 -1.99 8.07 12.47
N LEU A 116 -2.78 7.43 11.62
CA LEU A 116 -4.16 7.07 11.92
C LEU A 116 -4.24 5.70 12.64
N PRO A 117 -5.30 5.46 13.45
CA PRO A 117 -6.38 6.40 13.75
C PRO A 117 -5.98 7.45 14.78
N LEU A 118 -6.64 8.61 14.75
CA LEU A 118 -6.53 9.64 15.77
C LEU A 118 -7.54 9.38 16.91
N PRO A 119 -7.33 9.99 18.10
CA PRO A 119 -8.34 9.98 19.17
C PRO A 119 -9.70 10.53 18.68
N ALA A 120 -10.80 9.99 19.18
CA ALA A 120 -12.16 10.26 18.69
C ALA A 120 -12.61 11.73 18.75
N HIS A 121 -11.95 12.58 19.54
CA HIS A 121 -12.23 14.00 19.62
C HIS A 121 -11.51 14.85 18.56
N ILE A 122 -10.66 14.22 17.74
CA ILE A 122 -9.95 14.87 16.63
C ILE A 122 -10.56 14.39 15.31
N GLU A 123 -10.89 15.31 14.42
CA GLU A 123 -11.43 15.00 13.11
C GLU A 123 -10.30 14.68 12.13
N ASP A 124 -10.10 13.40 11.78
CA ASP A 124 -9.07 12.93 10.84
C ASP A 124 -9.04 13.77 9.55
N LYS A 125 -10.23 14.10 8.99
CA LYS A 125 -10.34 14.86 7.75
C LYS A 125 -9.76 16.27 7.87
N ALA A 126 -10.02 16.96 8.97
CA ALA A 126 -9.48 18.31 9.19
C ALA A 126 -7.95 18.30 9.24
N VAL A 127 -7.36 17.27 9.86
CA VAL A 127 -5.90 17.10 9.94
C VAL A 127 -5.30 16.79 8.56
N ILE A 128 -5.91 15.88 7.80
CA ILE A 128 -5.47 15.53 6.44
C ILE A 128 -5.51 16.77 5.52
N GLU A 129 -6.58 17.54 5.55
CA GLU A 129 -6.74 18.75 4.73
C GLU A 129 -5.82 19.90 5.16
N ALA A 130 -5.32 19.90 6.39
CA ALA A 130 -4.35 20.90 6.87
C ALA A 130 -2.91 20.61 6.39
N ILE A 131 -2.58 19.40 6.02
CA ILE A 131 -1.27 19.05 5.45
C ILE A 131 -1.17 19.65 4.05
N SER A 132 -0.07 20.35 3.74
CA SER A 132 0.16 20.83 2.38
C SER A 132 0.14 19.67 1.37
N PRO A 133 -0.59 19.77 0.25
CA PRO A 133 -0.60 18.72 -0.78
C PRO A 133 0.78 18.28 -1.26
N LEU A 134 1.76 19.20 -1.27
CA LEU A 134 3.15 18.91 -1.63
C LEU A 134 3.95 18.19 -0.53
N LYS A 135 3.38 18.07 0.68
CA LYS A 135 3.97 17.35 1.83
C LYS A 135 3.11 16.17 2.29
N ASP A 136 1.96 15.96 1.67
CA ASP A 136 1.05 14.84 1.93
C ASP A 136 1.59 13.55 1.26
N VAL A 137 2.57 12.95 1.91
CA VAL A 137 3.25 11.75 1.37
C VAL A 137 2.45 10.45 1.50
N ASP A 138 1.31 10.49 2.18
CA ASP A 138 0.30 9.41 2.17
C ASP A 138 -0.71 9.58 1.02
N ALA A 139 -0.76 10.75 0.38
CA ALA A 139 -1.67 11.11 -0.72
C ALA A 139 -3.16 10.99 -0.33
N PHE A 140 -3.52 11.46 0.87
CA PHE A 140 -4.90 11.43 1.38
C PHE A 140 -5.62 12.76 1.26
N HIS A 141 -4.89 13.88 1.07
CA HIS A 141 -5.45 15.21 0.85
C HIS A 141 -6.33 15.21 -0.40
N ALA A 142 -7.47 15.91 -0.36
CA ALA A 142 -8.46 15.92 -1.45
C ALA A 142 -7.88 16.33 -2.79
N ALA A 143 -6.90 17.24 -2.82
CA ALA A 143 -6.19 17.63 -4.04
C ALA A 143 -5.43 16.44 -4.65
N ASN A 144 -4.66 15.69 -3.85
CA ASN A 144 -3.92 14.52 -4.32
C ASN A 144 -4.86 13.40 -4.78
N VAL A 145 -5.96 13.17 -4.06
CA VAL A 145 -7.02 12.23 -4.47
C VAL A 145 -7.64 12.65 -5.81
N GLY A 146 -7.89 13.95 -6.02
CA GLY A 146 -8.36 14.49 -7.29
C GLY A 146 -7.38 14.23 -8.43
N HIS A 147 -6.10 14.47 -8.22
CA HIS A 147 -5.03 14.16 -9.18
C HIS A 147 -4.96 12.68 -9.54
N ILE A 148 -5.12 11.78 -8.56
CA ILE A 148 -5.20 10.33 -8.83
C ILE A 148 -6.41 10.02 -9.72
N MET A 149 -7.57 10.64 -9.46
CA MET A 149 -8.78 10.38 -10.25
C MET A 149 -8.62 10.72 -11.72
N ILE A 150 -7.89 11.81 -12.04
CA ILE A 150 -7.68 12.27 -13.41
C ILE A 150 -6.40 11.73 -14.06
N GLY A 151 -5.58 10.97 -13.32
CA GLY A 151 -4.34 10.38 -13.83
C GLY A 151 -3.13 11.32 -13.87
N ASP A 152 -3.22 12.50 -13.27
CA ASP A 152 -2.14 13.51 -13.16
C ASP A 152 -1.65 13.61 -11.71
N TYR A 153 -1.07 12.53 -11.20
CA TYR A 153 -0.69 12.40 -9.80
C TYR A 153 0.81 12.59 -9.57
N THR A 154 1.11 13.25 -8.46
CA THR A 154 2.48 13.43 -7.94
C THR A 154 2.83 12.34 -6.93
N PHE A 155 1.89 12.06 -6.03
CA PHE A 155 1.97 11.03 -5.00
C PHE A 155 0.86 10.02 -5.18
N LEU A 156 1.15 8.78 -4.78
CA LEU A 156 0.18 7.71 -4.72
C LEU A 156 0.03 7.22 -3.28
N PRO A 157 -1.18 6.88 -2.83
CA PRO A 157 -1.37 6.29 -1.52
C PRO A 157 -0.49 5.05 -1.34
N CYS A 158 0.25 5.03 -0.24
CA CYS A 158 1.35 4.09 -0.05
C CYS A 158 0.94 2.61 -0.19
N THR A 159 -0.20 2.23 0.37
CA THR A 159 -0.68 0.84 0.30
C THR A 159 -1.12 0.44 -1.11
N PRO A 160 -1.98 1.18 -1.81
CA PRO A 160 -2.31 0.90 -3.22
C PRO A 160 -1.09 0.88 -4.15
N ALA A 161 -0.17 1.84 -4.02
CA ALA A 161 1.06 1.85 -4.79
C ALA A 161 1.91 0.61 -4.53
N GLY A 162 1.99 0.17 -3.27
CA GLY A 162 2.68 -1.06 -2.88
C GLY A 162 2.05 -2.31 -3.50
N VAL A 163 0.72 -2.35 -3.63
CA VAL A 163 0.02 -3.45 -4.33
C VAL A 163 0.39 -3.48 -5.81
N MET A 164 0.43 -2.34 -6.48
CA MET A 164 0.84 -2.28 -7.89
C MET A 164 2.28 -2.78 -8.07
N GLU A 165 3.22 -2.35 -7.24
CA GLU A 165 4.61 -2.85 -7.26
C GLU A 165 4.70 -4.37 -7.04
N LEU A 166 3.86 -4.95 -6.19
CA LEU A 166 3.79 -6.40 -5.97
C LEU A 166 3.29 -7.14 -7.21
N LEU A 167 2.24 -6.63 -7.86
CA LEU A 167 1.72 -7.20 -9.12
C LEU A 167 2.79 -7.15 -10.22
N HIS A 168 3.46 -6.01 -10.40
CA HIS A 168 4.55 -5.86 -11.36
C HIS A 168 5.71 -6.82 -11.09
N ALA A 169 6.15 -6.91 -9.83
CA ALA A 169 7.24 -7.79 -9.44
C ALA A 169 6.91 -9.28 -9.65
N ALA A 170 5.64 -9.65 -9.54
CA ALA A 170 5.15 -10.99 -9.83
C ALA A 170 4.91 -11.25 -11.33
N GLY A 171 5.09 -10.25 -12.21
CA GLY A 171 4.80 -10.35 -13.64
C GLY A 171 3.31 -10.45 -13.96
N VAL A 172 2.43 -10.02 -13.05
CA VAL A 172 0.97 -10.05 -13.25
C VAL A 172 0.55 -8.81 -14.04
N SER A 173 0.14 -8.98 -15.28
CA SER A 173 -0.39 -7.90 -16.11
C SER A 173 -1.81 -7.54 -15.69
N VAL A 174 -2.08 -6.25 -15.53
CA VAL A 174 -3.40 -5.69 -15.19
C VAL A 174 -4.23 -5.41 -16.45
N ALA A 175 -3.57 -5.06 -17.57
CA ALA A 175 -4.24 -4.64 -18.79
C ALA A 175 -5.20 -5.72 -19.33
N GLY A 176 -6.46 -5.33 -19.53
CA GLY A 176 -7.54 -6.20 -20.02
C GLY A 176 -8.06 -7.22 -19.00
N LYS A 177 -7.62 -7.16 -17.74
CA LYS A 177 -8.03 -8.08 -16.66
C LYS A 177 -9.28 -7.57 -15.94
N SER A 178 -10.10 -8.53 -15.47
CA SER A 178 -11.17 -8.26 -14.52
C SER A 178 -10.58 -8.11 -13.14
N CYS A 179 -10.62 -6.91 -12.59
CA CYS A 179 -10.07 -6.57 -11.27
C CYS A 179 -11.22 -6.32 -10.29
N VAL A 180 -11.22 -7.00 -9.16
CA VAL A 180 -12.21 -6.78 -8.10
C VAL A 180 -11.48 -6.28 -6.85
N VAL A 181 -11.92 -5.13 -6.34
CA VAL A 181 -11.46 -4.57 -5.08
C VAL A 181 -12.56 -4.71 -4.04
N VAL A 182 -12.35 -5.54 -3.02
CA VAL A 182 -13.29 -5.71 -1.92
C VAL A 182 -12.90 -4.77 -0.79
N GLY A 183 -13.60 -3.63 -0.72
CA GLY A 183 -13.34 -2.51 0.16
C GLY A 183 -13.47 -1.18 -0.58
N ARG A 184 -13.95 -0.14 0.12
CA ARG A 184 -14.18 1.20 -0.47
C ARG A 184 -13.70 2.36 0.40
N SER A 185 -12.70 2.13 1.22
CA SER A 185 -12.09 3.19 2.04
C SER A 185 -11.45 4.26 1.15
N ASN A 186 -11.35 5.48 1.67
CA ASN A 186 -10.69 6.59 0.96
C ASN A 186 -9.17 6.37 0.86
N ILE A 187 -8.59 5.63 1.81
CA ILE A 187 -7.15 5.43 1.91
C ILE A 187 -6.63 4.21 1.15
N VAL A 188 -7.49 3.22 0.83
CA VAL A 188 -7.09 2.00 0.12
C VAL A 188 -8.04 1.66 -1.03
N GLY A 189 -9.31 1.33 -0.75
CA GLY A 189 -10.19 0.71 -1.74
C GLY A 189 -10.45 1.57 -2.98
N LYS A 190 -10.80 2.85 -2.79
CA LYS A 190 -11.04 3.77 -3.90
C LYS A 190 -9.76 4.06 -4.72
N PRO A 191 -8.64 4.47 -4.09
CA PRO A 191 -7.41 4.69 -4.85
C PRO A 191 -6.89 3.42 -5.51
N MET A 192 -7.00 2.26 -4.88
CA MET A 192 -6.62 0.99 -5.50
C MET A 192 -7.36 0.73 -6.81
N ALA A 193 -8.66 0.99 -6.82
CA ALA A 193 -9.47 0.85 -8.03
C ALA A 193 -9.01 1.80 -9.14
N MET A 194 -8.63 3.04 -8.80
CA MET A 194 -8.11 3.99 -9.78
C MET A 194 -6.76 3.56 -10.34
N LEU A 195 -5.84 3.06 -9.51
CA LEU A 195 -4.55 2.58 -10.02
C LEU A 195 -4.69 1.38 -10.96
N LEU A 196 -5.57 0.43 -10.63
CA LEU A 196 -5.87 -0.69 -11.53
C LEU A 196 -6.52 -0.21 -12.85
N LEU A 197 -7.40 0.81 -12.78
CA LEU A 197 -8.00 1.42 -13.97
C LEU A 197 -6.94 2.12 -14.86
N HIS A 198 -6.01 2.86 -14.25
CA HIS A 198 -4.93 3.53 -14.99
C HIS A 198 -4.01 2.54 -15.72
N GLU A 199 -3.90 1.32 -15.22
CA GLU A 199 -3.19 0.23 -15.92
C GLU A 199 -4.10 -0.59 -16.86
N ASN A 200 -5.23 -0.02 -17.28
CA ASN A 200 -6.18 -0.61 -18.22
C ASN A 200 -6.89 -1.88 -17.72
N GLY A 201 -7.03 -2.03 -16.40
CA GLY A 201 -7.90 -3.05 -15.79
C GLY A 201 -9.38 -2.68 -15.89
N THR A 202 -10.26 -3.67 -16.01
CA THR A 202 -11.71 -3.48 -15.83
C THR A 202 -12.03 -3.68 -14.36
N VAL A 203 -12.42 -2.61 -13.65
CA VAL A 203 -12.46 -2.60 -12.18
C VAL A 203 -13.87 -2.61 -11.63
N THR A 204 -14.11 -3.49 -10.68
CA THR A 204 -15.33 -3.53 -9.86
C THR A 204 -14.97 -3.29 -8.40
N ILE A 205 -15.62 -2.31 -7.76
CA ILE A 205 -15.48 -2.06 -6.31
C ILE A 205 -16.64 -2.73 -5.59
N CYS A 206 -16.32 -3.63 -4.66
CA CYS A 206 -17.28 -4.31 -3.81
C CYS A 206 -17.26 -3.78 -2.37
N HIS A 207 -18.37 -3.87 -1.69
CA HIS A 207 -18.54 -3.37 -0.31
C HIS A 207 -19.65 -4.11 0.44
N SER A 208 -19.91 -3.76 1.67
CA SER A 208 -20.90 -4.41 2.55
C SER A 208 -22.37 -4.41 2.04
N ARG A 209 -22.64 -3.66 0.98
CA ARG A 209 -23.97 -3.63 0.32
C ARG A 209 -23.95 -4.27 -1.07
N THR A 210 -22.84 -4.89 -1.47
CA THR A 210 -22.74 -5.60 -2.75
C THR A 210 -23.54 -6.89 -2.68
N GLU A 211 -24.52 -7.04 -3.57
CA GLU A 211 -25.23 -8.29 -3.75
C GLU A 211 -24.38 -9.31 -4.50
N ASN A 212 -24.56 -10.59 -4.21
CA ASN A 212 -23.85 -11.70 -4.86
C ASN A 212 -22.31 -11.51 -4.85
N LEU A 213 -21.77 -11.03 -3.72
CA LEU A 213 -20.34 -10.72 -3.59
C LEU A 213 -19.45 -11.90 -4.00
N LYS A 214 -19.83 -13.11 -3.64
CA LYS A 214 -19.09 -14.34 -3.96
C LYS A 214 -18.93 -14.52 -5.47
N GLU A 215 -20.03 -14.39 -6.23
CA GLU A 215 -20.03 -14.55 -7.68
C GLU A 215 -19.24 -13.45 -8.38
N VAL A 216 -19.25 -12.22 -7.83
CA VAL A 216 -18.45 -11.11 -8.36
C VAL A 216 -16.98 -11.39 -8.15
N CYS A 217 -16.57 -11.79 -6.95
CA CYS A 217 -15.18 -12.12 -6.62
C CYS A 217 -14.67 -13.31 -7.44
N ALA A 218 -15.48 -14.37 -7.59
CA ALA A 218 -15.11 -15.59 -8.31
C ALA A 218 -14.89 -15.40 -9.84
N ARG A 219 -15.15 -14.20 -10.38
CA ARG A 219 -14.86 -13.85 -11.78
C ARG A 219 -13.57 -13.03 -11.95
N ALA A 220 -12.97 -12.59 -10.84
CA ALA A 220 -11.81 -11.72 -10.89
C ALA A 220 -10.54 -12.45 -11.32
N ASP A 221 -9.80 -11.86 -12.27
CA ASP A 221 -8.43 -12.25 -12.59
C ASP A 221 -7.46 -11.73 -11.51
N ILE A 222 -7.77 -10.54 -10.95
CA ILE A 222 -7.05 -9.91 -9.85
C ILE A 222 -8.06 -9.55 -8.77
N LEU A 223 -7.88 -10.10 -7.57
CA LEU A 223 -8.73 -9.85 -6.41
C LEU A 223 -7.91 -9.16 -5.31
N VAL A 224 -8.31 -7.94 -4.94
CA VAL A 224 -7.69 -7.18 -3.85
C VAL A 224 -8.65 -7.16 -2.66
N ALA A 225 -8.25 -7.76 -1.54
CA ALA A 225 -9.03 -7.80 -0.31
C ALA A 225 -8.57 -6.68 0.65
N ALA A 226 -9.48 -5.75 0.98
CA ALA A 226 -9.22 -4.60 1.84
C ALA A 226 -10.45 -4.26 2.71
N VAL A 227 -10.94 -5.27 3.46
CA VAL A 227 -12.18 -5.18 4.26
C VAL A 227 -11.92 -5.05 5.76
N GLY A 228 -10.72 -5.40 6.23
CA GLY A 228 -10.36 -5.39 7.66
C GLY A 228 -11.10 -6.46 8.46
N ARG A 229 -11.35 -7.63 7.87
CA ARG A 229 -12.01 -8.76 8.51
C ARG A 229 -11.23 -10.05 8.27
N ALA A 230 -10.78 -10.67 9.35
CA ALA A 230 -9.99 -11.90 9.30
C ALA A 230 -10.67 -12.99 8.47
N LYS A 231 -9.93 -13.56 7.51
CA LYS A 231 -10.32 -14.71 6.68
C LYS A 231 -11.68 -14.58 5.98
N PHE A 232 -12.05 -13.36 5.63
CA PHE A 232 -13.33 -13.07 4.99
C PHE A 232 -13.43 -13.60 3.55
N ILE A 233 -12.34 -13.56 2.80
CA ILE A 233 -12.25 -14.10 1.44
C ILE A 233 -11.88 -15.58 1.52
N THR A 234 -12.80 -16.43 1.09
CA THR A 234 -12.66 -17.90 1.09
C THR A 234 -12.36 -18.43 -0.31
N ALA A 235 -11.89 -19.68 -0.41
CA ALA A 235 -11.48 -20.30 -1.67
C ALA A 235 -12.58 -20.30 -2.76
N ASP A 236 -13.83 -20.45 -2.36
CA ASP A 236 -14.99 -20.43 -3.24
C ASP A 236 -15.40 -19.04 -3.75
N MET A 237 -14.73 -17.98 -3.27
CA MET A 237 -14.81 -16.61 -3.77
C MET A 237 -13.67 -16.27 -4.77
N VAL A 238 -12.78 -17.21 -5.06
CA VAL A 238 -11.59 -16.94 -5.88
C VAL A 238 -11.65 -17.74 -7.18
N LYS A 239 -11.45 -17.04 -8.30
CA LYS A 239 -11.29 -17.68 -9.60
C LYS A 239 -10.01 -18.54 -9.62
N PRO A 240 -10.04 -19.81 -10.07
CA PRO A 240 -8.84 -20.60 -10.23
C PRO A 240 -7.77 -19.87 -11.06
N GLY A 241 -6.57 -19.79 -10.53
CA GLY A 241 -5.44 -19.11 -11.19
C GLY A 241 -5.41 -17.58 -11.03
N ALA A 242 -6.34 -16.96 -10.28
CA ALA A 242 -6.35 -15.53 -10.02
C ALA A 242 -5.15 -15.06 -9.19
N ALA A 243 -4.78 -13.79 -9.33
CA ALA A 243 -3.88 -13.12 -8.41
C ALA A 243 -4.68 -12.53 -7.23
N VAL A 244 -4.34 -12.95 -6.00
CA VAL A 244 -5.03 -12.53 -4.79
C VAL A 244 -4.08 -11.70 -3.92
N ILE A 245 -4.45 -10.43 -3.72
CA ILE A 245 -3.67 -9.48 -2.92
C ILE A 245 -4.42 -9.19 -1.63
N ASP A 246 -3.84 -9.60 -0.53
CA ASP A 246 -4.40 -9.39 0.82
C ASP A 246 -3.80 -8.14 1.47
N VAL A 247 -4.60 -7.10 1.61
CA VAL A 247 -4.24 -5.84 2.27
C VAL A 247 -4.58 -5.87 3.76
N GLY A 248 -5.41 -6.85 4.17
CA GLY A 248 -5.91 -6.95 5.53
C GLY A 248 -4.78 -7.15 6.55
N MET A 249 -4.96 -6.56 7.70
CA MET A 249 -4.10 -6.79 8.86
C MET A 249 -4.97 -6.94 10.11
N ASN A 250 -5.27 -8.17 10.43
CA ASN A 250 -6.15 -8.55 11.51
C ASN A 250 -5.41 -9.43 12.52
N ARG A 251 -6.10 -9.75 13.61
CA ARG A 251 -5.70 -10.83 14.52
C ARG A 251 -6.79 -11.89 14.52
N ASP A 252 -6.39 -13.15 14.45
CA ASP A 252 -7.30 -14.28 14.61
C ASP A 252 -7.71 -14.45 16.09
N GLU A 253 -8.54 -15.42 16.36
CA GLU A 253 -9.02 -15.78 17.71
C GLU A 253 -7.89 -16.13 18.71
N ASN A 254 -6.70 -16.50 18.21
CA ASN A 254 -5.51 -16.80 18.99
C ASN A 254 -4.57 -15.58 19.12
N GLY A 255 -4.97 -14.41 18.61
CA GLY A 255 -4.15 -13.19 18.59
C GLY A 255 -3.04 -13.18 17.55
N LYS A 256 -2.94 -14.21 16.68
CA LYS A 256 -1.96 -14.29 15.60
C LYS A 256 -2.36 -13.35 14.45
N LEU A 257 -1.37 -12.67 13.86
CA LEU A 257 -1.59 -11.83 12.68
C LEU A 257 -2.09 -12.67 11.50
N CYS A 258 -3.15 -12.22 10.88
CA CYS A 258 -3.72 -12.78 9.65
C CYS A 258 -4.27 -11.67 8.77
N GLY A 259 -4.58 -12.01 7.52
CA GLY A 259 -5.18 -11.10 6.56
C GLY A 259 -6.70 -11.20 6.47
N ASP A 260 -7.24 -10.56 5.45
CA ASP A 260 -8.65 -10.66 5.05
C ASP A 260 -8.93 -11.97 4.28
N VAL A 261 -7.89 -12.65 3.80
CA VAL A 261 -7.98 -13.87 2.99
C VAL A 261 -7.73 -15.10 3.86
N ASP A 262 -8.51 -16.16 3.66
CA ASP A 262 -8.19 -17.48 4.20
C ASP A 262 -7.05 -18.10 3.39
N PHE A 263 -5.82 -17.71 3.78
CA PHE A 263 -4.60 -18.00 3.05
C PHE A 263 -4.41 -19.49 2.75
N ASP A 264 -4.67 -20.35 3.72
CA ASP A 264 -4.41 -21.79 3.59
C ASP A 264 -5.30 -22.45 2.54
N GLU A 265 -6.56 -22.03 2.45
CA GLU A 265 -7.51 -22.57 1.46
C GLU A 265 -7.40 -21.84 0.11
N VAL A 266 -7.23 -20.52 0.12
CA VAL A 266 -7.12 -19.74 -1.11
C VAL A 266 -5.83 -20.04 -1.87
N SER A 267 -4.73 -20.33 -1.19
CA SER A 267 -3.45 -20.69 -1.85
C SER A 267 -3.51 -21.96 -2.69
N LYS A 268 -4.51 -22.81 -2.47
CA LYS A 268 -4.77 -24.03 -3.26
C LYS A 268 -5.50 -23.74 -4.57
N VAL A 269 -6.08 -22.53 -4.73
CA VAL A 269 -6.93 -22.14 -5.87
C VAL A 269 -6.31 -21.00 -6.66
N ALA A 270 -5.70 -20.03 -5.98
CA ALA A 270 -5.08 -18.86 -6.59
C ALA A 270 -3.84 -19.23 -7.43
N GLY A 271 -3.53 -18.43 -8.45
CA GLY A 271 -2.27 -18.51 -9.18
C GLY A 271 -1.14 -17.77 -8.46
N TYR A 272 -1.48 -16.64 -7.85
CA TYR A 272 -0.58 -15.79 -7.08
C TYR A 272 -1.27 -15.35 -5.79
N ILE A 273 -0.54 -15.24 -4.69
CA ILE A 273 -1.10 -14.79 -3.41
C ILE A 273 -0.05 -14.06 -2.57
N THR A 274 -0.46 -13.00 -1.87
CA THR A 274 0.36 -12.33 -0.86
C THR A 274 0.14 -12.95 0.53
N PRO A 275 1.20 -13.22 1.31
CA PRO A 275 1.05 -13.69 2.69
C PRO A 275 0.78 -12.51 3.66
N VAL A 276 0.13 -12.80 4.78
CA VAL A 276 0.02 -11.87 5.92
C VAL A 276 0.49 -12.59 7.18
N PRO A 277 1.57 -12.09 7.83
CA PRO A 277 2.41 -10.95 7.47
C PRO A 277 3.39 -11.22 6.33
N GLY A 278 3.92 -10.14 5.72
CA GLY A 278 5.04 -10.24 4.77
C GLY A 278 4.68 -9.95 3.30
N GLY A 279 3.40 -9.68 3.02
CA GLY A 279 2.93 -9.23 1.70
C GLY A 279 2.89 -7.69 1.59
N VAL A 280 1.71 -7.10 1.65
CA VAL A 280 1.49 -5.66 1.41
C VAL A 280 2.09 -4.77 2.50
N GLY A 281 2.06 -5.17 3.77
CA GLY A 281 2.53 -4.33 4.89
C GLY A 281 3.94 -3.75 4.73
N PRO A 282 4.98 -4.54 4.38
CA PRO A 282 6.32 -4.02 4.11
C PRO A 282 6.35 -2.98 2.98
N MET A 283 5.51 -3.12 1.96
CA MET A 283 5.45 -2.21 0.82
C MET A 283 4.93 -0.82 1.19
N THR A 284 3.94 -0.73 2.07
CA THR A 284 3.39 0.56 2.53
C THR A 284 4.50 1.48 3.05
N ILE A 285 5.44 0.93 3.84
CA ILE A 285 6.57 1.72 4.34
C ILE A 285 7.52 2.11 3.20
N SER A 286 7.84 1.20 2.29
CA SER A 286 8.75 1.49 1.16
C SER A 286 8.19 2.58 0.24
N MET A 287 6.87 2.58 -0.02
CA MET A 287 6.22 3.60 -0.83
C MET A 287 6.17 4.96 -0.12
N LEU A 288 6.01 4.98 1.21
CA LEU A 288 6.13 6.21 2.00
C LEU A 288 7.53 6.85 1.85
N LEU A 289 8.58 6.04 1.90
CA LEU A 289 9.95 6.53 1.70
C LEU A 289 10.13 7.08 0.27
N LYS A 290 9.61 6.38 -0.74
CA LYS A 290 9.62 6.82 -2.16
C LYS A 290 8.91 8.15 -2.34
N ASN A 291 7.71 8.31 -1.77
CA ASN A 291 6.96 9.57 -1.79
C ASN A 291 7.71 10.70 -1.07
N THR A 292 8.39 10.41 0.05
CA THR A 292 9.18 11.42 0.78
C THR A 292 10.36 11.93 -0.04
N VAL A 293 11.08 11.04 -0.74
CA VAL A 293 12.15 11.42 -1.66
C VAL A 293 11.59 12.24 -2.81
N ARG A 294 10.50 11.81 -3.42
CA ARG A 294 9.82 12.55 -4.48
C ARG A 294 9.37 13.95 -4.05
N ALA A 295 8.86 14.07 -2.82
CA ALA A 295 8.48 15.37 -2.24
C ALA A 295 9.69 16.31 -2.09
N ALA A 296 10.83 15.77 -1.66
CA ALA A 296 12.07 16.54 -1.56
C ALA A 296 12.55 17.05 -2.93
N GLU A 297 12.52 16.20 -3.95
CA GLU A 297 12.87 16.59 -5.32
C GLU A 297 12.01 17.75 -5.84
N LEU A 298 10.69 17.59 -5.73
CA LEU A 298 9.74 18.58 -6.24
C LEU A 298 9.84 19.93 -5.54
N GLN A 299 9.92 19.91 -4.20
CA GLN A 299 10.01 21.15 -3.42
C GLN A 299 11.30 21.91 -3.70
N ASN A 300 12.40 21.22 -3.99
CA ASN A 300 13.66 21.86 -4.35
C ASN A 300 13.71 22.27 -5.83
N ALA A 301 13.02 21.57 -6.74
CA ALA A 301 12.89 22.01 -8.14
C ALA A 301 12.03 23.26 -8.31
N LEU A 302 11.08 23.51 -7.41
CA LEU A 302 10.25 24.71 -7.40
C LEU A 302 10.95 25.95 -6.82
N LEU A 303 12.13 25.79 -6.23
CA LEU A 303 12.96 26.86 -5.67
C LEU A 303 14.02 27.37 -6.65
N ILE A 304 14.16 26.73 -7.81
CA ILE A 304 15.05 27.11 -8.92
C ILE A 304 14.24 27.78 -10.01
#